data_1f31ba14fd546665f9a6f3728b13a598
#
_entry.id   1f31ba14fd546665f9a6f3728b13a598
#
_cell.length_a   1.000
_cell.length_b   1.000
_cell.length_c   1.000
_cell.angle_alpha   90.00
_cell.angle_beta   90.00
_cell.angle_gamma   90.00
#
_symmetry.space_group_name_H-M   'P 1'
#
loop_
_entity.id
_entity.type
_entity.pdbx_description
1 polymer ?
#
loop_
_entity_poly.entity_id
_entity_poly.type
_entity_poly.pdbx_seq_one_letter_code
_entity_poly.pdbx_strand_id
1 'polypeptide(L)'
;MLSFYVFCRETNHNTQVQRDLFNGAVKLTGSMRYDKSQYFDGQFTPRLGALVFLSENQNIRFSYQTGFMNPSSQDQYIALDVGSAVLMGSSPDSIDRFRMSFTGSNFNEYTVTGDMVMNNSYKAEELINGGVAVVAELDNVEPEYVQSREVGYRYNGKRLSIDINANWSKYQNFIASKNVIVPFYGSVANGSAMAAVAANDVAIYAVDNNTDEEVRTMGLDIGIDAKIFEKFDFGAKFAYNEMDRSNVDPNYETSFNTPKVRGRLSLGSTEIGDNIGFNISASYHNAFLYESAFADGIIPANWIFNASMSFDVPELYGRIKVGAVNLTGDDYASIPYTGLIGSQYYIKFTLNP
;
A
#
# COMPACT_ATOMS: atom_id res chain seq x y z
N MET A 1 -24.72 -8.78 20.24
CA MET A 1 -23.83 -7.99 19.40
C MET A 1 -23.58 -6.66 20.12
N LEU A 2 -22.48 -6.54 20.86
CA LEU A 2 -22.13 -5.32 21.58
C LEU A 2 -21.29 -4.45 20.63
N SER A 3 -21.86 -3.34 20.17
CA SER A 3 -21.11 -2.34 19.40
C SER A 3 -20.28 -1.50 20.36
N PHE A 4 -18.98 -1.66 20.32
CA PHE A 4 -18.06 -0.75 21.01
C PHE A 4 -17.78 0.43 20.10
N TYR A 5 -18.09 1.64 20.52
CA TYR A 5 -17.67 2.86 19.88
C TYR A 5 -16.36 3.32 20.53
N VAL A 6 -15.26 3.23 19.81
CA VAL A 6 -14.01 3.85 20.24
C VAL A 6 -14.05 5.30 19.78
N PHE A 7 -14.16 6.24 20.71
CA PHE A 7 -14.03 7.66 20.42
C PHE A 7 -12.53 8.03 20.49
N CYS A 8 -11.88 8.18 19.35
CA CYS A 8 -10.54 8.70 19.29
C CYS A 8 -10.62 10.24 19.31
N ARG A 9 -10.02 10.90 20.29
CA ARG A 9 -9.89 12.34 20.33
C ARG A 9 -8.52 12.74 19.79
N GLU A 10 -8.51 13.43 18.64
CA GLU A 10 -7.31 14.01 18.05
C GLU A 10 -7.40 15.53 18.04
N THR A 11 -6.28 16.16 18.32
CA THR A 11 -6.11 17.62 18.15
C THR A 11 -4.97 17.87 17.20
N ASN A 12 -5.17 18.76 16.23
CA ASN A 12 -4.13 19.15 15.31
C ASN A 12 -4.03 20.69 15.21
N HIS A 13 -2.81 21.16 15.05
CA HIS A 13 -2.49 22.56 14.79
C HIS A 13 -1.55 22.61 13.60
N ASN A 14 -1.83 23.46 12.62
CA ASN A 14 -0.95 23.66 11.50
C ASN A 14 -0.68 25.15 11.27
N THR A 15 0.53 25.44 10.79
CA THR A 15 0.95 26.76 10.35
C THR A 15 1.69 26.63 9.04
N GLN A 16 1.41 27.49 8.09
CA GLN A 16 2.08 27.54 6.80
C GLN A 16 2.49 28.95 6.46
N VAL A 17 3.71 29.09 5.95
CA VAL A 17 4.27 30.33 5.41
C VAL A 17 4.72 30.10 3.99
N GLN A 18 4.38 31.01 3.10
CA GLN A 18 4.81 31.01 1.71
C GLN A 18 5.44 32.35 1.37
N ARG A 19 6.52 32.32 0.58
CA ARG A 19 7.20 33.52 0.11
C ARG A 19 7.64 33.36 -1.33
N ASP A 20 7.35 34.36 -2.13
CA ASP A 20 7.84 34.49 -3.49
C ASP A 20 9.13 35.33 -3.47
N LEU A 21 10.15 34.84 -4.19
CA LEU A 21 11.46 35.44 -4.32
C LEU A 21 11.77 35.68 -5.80
N PHE A 22 12.69 36.60 -6.09
CA PHE A 22 13.18 36.88 -7.45
C PHE A 22 12.03 37.18 -8.43
N ASN A 23 11.13 38.09 -8.06
CA ASN A 23 9.94 38.47 -8.83
C ASN A 23 9.03 37.27 -9.19
N GLY A 24 8.90 36.31 -8.28
CA GLY A 24 8.06 35.12 -8.48
C GLY A 24 8.76 33.96 -9.18
N ALA A 25 10.04 34.09 -9.57
CA ALA A 25 10.77 32.98 -10.17
C ALA A 25 11.01 31.82 -9.20
N VAL A 26 11.01 32.06 -7.89
CA VAL A 26 11.14 31.04 -6.86
C VAL A 26 10.03 31.22 -5.83
N LYS A 27 9.30 30.16 -5.57
CA LYS A 27 8.28 30.10 -4.51
C LYS A 27 8.73 29.13 -3.42
N LEU A 28 8.91 29.64 -2.22
CA LEU A 28 9.24 28.84 -1.03
C LEU A 28 8.00 28.63 -0.18
N THR A 29 7.80 27.44 0.33
CA THR A 29 6.73 27.10 1.26
C THR A 29 7.32 26.33 2.43
N GLY A 30 7.01 26.77 3.65
CA GLY A 30 7.32 26.07 4.88
C GLY A 30 6.04 25.83 5.66
N SER A 31 5.84 24.66 6.19
CA SER A 31 4.73 24.37 7.09
C SER A 31 5.18 23.48 8.24
N MET A 32 4.49 23.62 9.34
CA MET A 32 4.65 22.78 10.52
C MET A 32 3.27 22.37 11.02
N ARG A 33 3.12 21.10 11.30
CA ARG A 33 1.91 20.57 11.90
C ARG A 33 2.27 19.85 13.20
N TYR A 34 1.44 20.04 14.20
CA TYR A 34 1.49 19.30 15.46
C TYR A 34 0.19 18.53 15.63
N ASP A 35 0.31 17.23 15.88
CA ASP A 35 -0.79 16.33 16.12
C ASP A 35 -0.63 15.66 17.47
N LYS A 36 -1.72 15.54 18.22
CA LYS A 36 -1.77 14.82 19.48
C LYS A 36 -2.98 13.88 19.46
N SER A 37 -2.71 12.58 19.57
CA SER A 37 -3.72 11.55 19.82
C SER A 37 -3.91 11.36 21.33
N GLN A 38 -5.04 10.81 21.70
CA GLN A 38 -5.32 10.41 23.10
C GLN A 38 -4.41 9.24 23.55
N TYR A 39 -3.97 8.40 22.61
CA TYR A 39 -3.21 7.16 22.91
C TYR A 39 -1.70 7.30 22.66
N PHE A 40 -1.29 8.20 21.80
CA PHE A 40 0.12 8.35 21.38
C PHE A 40 0.63 9.75 21.67
N ASP A 41 1.94 9.88 21.83
CA ASP A 41 2.59 11.15 22.07
C ASP A 41 2.43 12.14 20.92
N GLY A 42 2.55 13.44 21.24
CA GLY A 42 2.38 14.50 20.26
C GLY A 42 3.50 14.51 19.22
N GLN A 43 3.12 14.66 17.95
CA GLN A 43 4.01 14.55 16.80
C GLN A 43 4.14 15.88 16.07
N PHE A 44 5.38 16.27 15.74
CA PHE A 44 5.69 17.42 14.89
C PHE A 44 6.09 16.96 13.50
N THR A 45 5.42 17.50 12.47
CA THR A 45 5.69 17.16 11.07
C THR A 45 6.02 18.42 10.26
N PRO A 46 7.30 18.83 10.20
CA PRO A 46 7.75 19.93 9.34
C PRO A 46 7.73 19.51 7.86
N ARG A 47 7.41 20.47 6.99
CA ARG A 47 7.47 20.35 5.54
C ARG A 47 8.09 21.60 4.94
N LEU A 48 8.98 21.39 3.97
CA LEU A 48 9.64 22.45 3.21
C LEU A 48 9.45 22.16 1.72
N GLY A 49 9.12 23.14 0.94
CA GLY A 49 8.96 23.04 -0.50
C GLY A 49 9.57 24.24 -1.22
N ALA A 50 10.14 23.97 -2.38
CA ALA A 50 10.62 25.01 -3.29
C ALA A 50 10.11 24.70 -4.71
N LEU A 51 9.54 25.71 -5.36
CA LEU A 51 9.12 25.67 -6.74
C LEU A 51 9.94 26.72 -7.50
N VAL A 52 10.71 26.30 -8.47
CA VAL A 52 11.57 27.15 -9.30
C VAL A 52 10.99 27.17 -10.70
N PHE A 53 10.52 28.32 -11.14
CA PHE A 53 10.03 28.53 -12.50
C PHE A 53 11.23 28.82 -13.42
N LEU A 54 11.47 27.94 -14.38
CA LEU A 54 12.49 28.13 -15.42
C LEU A 54 11.93 28.97 -16.58
N SER A 55 10.62 28.87 -16.81
CA SER A 55 9.84 29.68 -17.75
C SER A 55 8.36 29.60 -17.34
N GLU A 56 7.48 30.27 -18.09
CA GLU A 56 6.02 30.21 -17.88
C GLU A 56 5.47 28.78 -17.96
N ASN A 57 6.14 27.91 -18.72
CA ASN A 57 5.70 26.55 -18.99
C ASN A 57 6.53 25.47 -18.29
N GLN A 58 7.58 25.84 -17.54
CA GLN A 58 8.52 24.90 -16.95
C GLN A 58 8.82 25.25 -15.50
N ASN A 59 8.80 24.23 -14.66
CA ASN A 59 9.23 24.37 -13.30
C ASN A 59 9.94 23.11 -12.79
N ILE A 60 10.79 23.32 -11.79
CA ILE A 60 11.38 22.27 -10.96
C ILE A 60 10.80 22.44 -9.56
N ARG A 61 10.40 21.34 -8.96
CA ARG A 61 9.91 21.29 -7.57
C ARG A 61 10.84 20.44 -6.72
N PHE A 62 11.07 20.90 -5.51
CA PHE A 62 11.76 20.17 -4.45
C PHE A 62 10.86 20.14 -3.24
N SER A 63 10.76 19.00 -2.59
CA SER A 63 10.12 18.91 -1.30
C SER A 63 10.90 18.04 -0.32
N TYR A 64 10.87 18.44 0.94
CA TYR A 64 11.23 17.65 2.10
C TYR A 64 10.06 17.65 3.05
N GLN A 65 9.61 16.50 3.43
CA GLN A 65 8.50 16.38 4.37
C GLN A 65 8.73 15.26 5.35
N THR A 66 8.26 15.48 6.56
CA THR A 66 8.12 14.42 7.54
C THR A 66 6.64 14.12 7.73
N GLY A 67 6.34 12.91 8.16
CA GLY A 67 5.01 12.46 8.49
C GLY A 67 5.06 11.37 9.53
N PHE A 68 3.92 11.04 10.07
CA PHE A 68 3.74 9.90 10.94
C PHE A 68 2.40 9.25 10.63
N MET A 69 2.26 7.98 11.00
CA MET A 69 1.02 7.24 10.95
C MET A 69 0.79 6.60 12.31
N ASN A 70 -0.30 6.96 12.96
CA ASN A 70 -0.73 6.22 14.16
C ASN A 70 -1.22 4.83 13.73
N PRO A 71 -0.95 3.78 14.51
CA PRO A 71 -1.53 2.47 14.26
C PRO A 71 -3.03 2.56 14.07
N SER A 72 -3.56 1.90 13.05
CA SER A 72 -5.00 1.84 12.79
C SER A 72 -5.73 1.11 13.93
N SER A 73 -7.05 1.18 13.96
CA SER A 73 -7.82 0.37 14.93
C SER A 73 -7.65 -1.14 14.68
N GLN A 74 -7.30 -1.53 13.46
CA GLN A 74 -6.97 -2.91 13.13
C GLN A 74 -5.64 -3.30 13.77
N ASP A 75 -4.56 -2.53 13.52
CA ASP A 75 -3.23 -2.81 14.08
C ASP A 75 -3.24 -2.85 15.61
N GLN A 76 -4.16 -2.12 16.24
CA GLN A 76 -4.29 -2.06 17.68
C GLN A 76 -5.16 -3.18 18.28
N TYR A 77 -6.26 -3.60 17.61
CA TYR A 77 -7.34 -4.34 18.26
C TYR A 77 -7.87 -5.55 17.48
N ILE A 78 -7.32 -5.91 16.33
CA ILE A 78 -7.79 -7.08 15.58
C ILE A 78 -7.65 -8.34 16.44
N ALA A 79 -8.65 -9.19 16.40
CA ALA A 79 -8.68 -10.50 17.03
C ALA A 79 -9.50 -11.42 16.14
N LEU A 80 -8.88 -12.01 15.11
CA LEU A 80 -9.59 -12.74 14.06
C LEU A 80 -8.83 -13.99 13.66
N ASP A 81 -9.45 -15.14 13.78
CA ASP A 81 -8.97 -16.39 13.17
C ASP A 81 -9.40 -16.42 11.70
N VAL A 82 -8.42 -16.48 10.80
CA VAL A 82 -8.61 -16.59 9.35
C VAL A 82 -8.32 -17.98 8.82
N GLY A 83 -8.10 -18.95 9.71
CA GLY A 83 -7.84 -20.35 9.40
C GLY A 83 -6.38 -20.67 9.10
N SER A 84 -5.67 -19.82 8.41
CA SER A 84 -4.20 -19.94 8.18
C SER A 84 -3.39 -19.37 9.33
N ALA A 85 -3.90 -18.34 9.98
CA ALA A 85 -3.30 -17.68 11.14
C ALA A 85 -4.38 -16.99 11.98
N VAL A 86 -4.02 -16.58 13.18
CA VAL A 86 -4.82 -15.69 14.02
C VAL A 86 -4.21 -14.30 13.93
N LEU A 87 -4.99 -13.33 13.46
CA LEU A 87 -4.60 -11.92 13.41
C LEU A 87 -4.78 -11.31 14.79
N MET A 88 -3.73 -10.68 15.32
CA MET A 88 -3.77 -10.07 16.63
C MET A 88 -3.15 -8.68 16.62
N GLY A 89 -3.95 -7.68 17.01
CA GLY A 89 -3.46 -6.33 17.26
C GLY A 89 -2.73 -6.25 18.61
N SER A 90 -1.65 -5.47 18.66
CA SER A 90 -0.71 -5.46 19.78
C SER A 90 -0.79 -4.21 20.67
N SER A 91 -1.96 -3.53 20.78
CA SER A 91 -2.10 -2.51 21.82
C SER A 91 -2.15 -3.16 23.22
N PRO A 92 -1.66 -2.47 24.27
CA PRO A 92 -1.66 -3.02 25.64
C PRO A 92 -3.04 -3.51 26.08
N ASP A 93 -4.09 -2.75 25.81
CA ASP A 93 -5.46 -3.07 26.14
C ASP A 93 -6.01 -4.28 25.34
N SER A 94 -5.57 -4.48 24.09
CA SER A 94 -5.88 -5.65 23.28
C SER A 94 -5.23 -6.90 23.87
N ILE A 95 -3.94 -6.82 24.19
CA ILE A 95 -3.15 -7.93 24.76
C ILE A 95 -3.79 -8.41 26.07
N ASP A 96 -4.15 -7.50 26.97
CA ASP A 96 -4.76 -7.83 28.27
C ASP A 96 -6.08 -8.58 28.11
N ARG A 97 -6.86 -8.27 27.09
CA ARG A 97 -8.20 -8.84 26.86
C ARG A 97 -8.22 -10.04 25.93
N PHE A 98 -7.17 -10.22 25.14
CA PHE A 98 -7.14 -11.28 24.13
C PHE A 98 -7.19 -12.67 24.78
N ARG A 99 -8.14 -13.49 24.34
CA ARG A 99 -8.31 -14.91 24.73
C ARG A 99 -8.87 -15.67 23.52
N MET A 100 -8.21 -16.78 23.16
CA MET A 100 -8.71 -17.68 22.12
C MET A 100 -8.48 -19.13 22.53
N SER A 101 -9.49 -19.97 22.30
CA SER A 101 -9.47 -21.39 22.72
C SER A 101 -9.17 -22.29 21.53
N PHE A 102 -8.34 -23.29 21.75
CA PHE A 102 -7.94 -24.30 20.77
C PHE A 102 -8.08 -25.69 21.38
N THR A 103 -8.39 -26.66 20.54
CA THR A 103 -8.38 -28.08 20.92
C THR A 103 -7.03 -28.69 20.52
N GLY A 104 -6.29 -29.20 21.47
CA GLY A 104 -5.02 -29.87 21.21
C GLY A 104 -5.17 -31.30 20.68
N SER A 105 -4.03 -31.91 20.31
CA SER A 105 -3.93 -33.28 19.79
C SER A 105 -4.45 -34.35 20.77
N ASN A 106 -4.43 -34.06 22.04
CA ASN A 106 -4.93 -34.90 23.14
C ASN A 106 -6.41 -34.65 23.48
N PHE A 107 -7.15 -33.86 22.67
CA PHE A 107 -8.53 -33.42 22.89
C PHE A 107 -8.73 -32.52 24.10
N ASN A 108 -7.68 -32.03 24.73
CA ASN A 108 -7.80 -31.01 25.77
C ASN A 108 -8.03 -29.63 25.12
N GLU A 109 -8.79 -28.79 25.82
CA GLU A 109 -8.93 -27.38 25.45
C GLU A 109 -7.81 -26.54 26.10
N TYR A 110 -7.23 -25.67 25.29
CA TYR A 110 -6.20 -24.73 25.70
C TYR A 110 -6.66 -23.32 25.38
N THR A 111 -6.40 -22.39 26.29
CA THR A 111 -6.68 -20.97 26.04
C THR A 111 -5.36 -20.24 25.84
N VAL A 112 -5.17 -19.71 24.64
CA VAL A 112 -4.06 -18.81 24.33
C VAL A 112 -4.46 -17.40 24.72
N THR A 113 -3.61 -16.73 25.48
CA THR A 113 -3.79 -15.35 25.94
C THR A 113 -2.90 -14.41 25.15
N GLY A 114 -3.20 -13.10 25.11
CA GLY A 114 -2.32 -12.12 24.47
C GLY A 114 -0.92 -12.11 25.07
N ASP A 115 -0.79 -12.30 26.39
CA ASP A 115 0.52 -12.43 27.04
C ASP A 115 1.32 -13.64 26.54
N MET A 116 0.67 -14.79 26.29
CA MET A 116 1.34 -15.94 25.68
C MET A 116 1.83 -15.62 24.27
N VAL A 117 1.04 -14.91 23.47
CA VAL A 117 1.43 -14.50 22.13
C VAL A 117 2.66 -13.59 22.19
N MET A 118 2.65 -12.58 23.05
CA MET A 118 3.70 -11.57 23.14
C MET A 118 4.99 -12.11 23.78
N ASN A 119 4.89 -12.97 24.81
CA ASN A 119 6.02 -13.34 25.67
C ASN A 119 6.39 -14.84 25.65
N ASN A 120 5.60 -15.67 24.94
CA ASN A 120 5.81 -17.12 24.91
C ASN A 120 5.61 -17.69 23.52
N SER A 121 6.27 -17.12 22.51
CA SER A 121 6.19 -17.52 21.11
C SER A 121 7.55 -17.71 20.46
N TYR A 122 7.57 -18.48 19.37
CA TYR A 122 8.74 -18.66 18.52
C TYR A 122 8.55 -17.90 17.19
N LYS A 123 9.65 -17.47 16.57
CA LYS A 123 9.65 -16.98 15.20
C LYS A 123 9.14 -18.07 14.25
N ALA A 124 8.19 -17.73 13.38
CA ALA A 124 7.53 -18.75 12.56
C ALA A 124 8.43 -19.26 11.44
N GLU A 125 9.15 -18.38 10.75
CA GLU A 125 9.91 -18.75 9.56
C GLU A 125 11.00 -19.78 9.87
N GLU A 126 11.78 -19.59 10.95
CA GLU A 126 12.83 -20.52 11.33
C GLU A 126 12.28 -21.89 11.66
N LEU A 127 11.13 -21.94 12.35
CA LEU A 127 10.54 -23.21 12.77
C LEU A 127 9.90 -23.96 11.60
N ILE A 128 9.18 -23.26 10.73
CA ILE A 128 8.51 -23.82 9.54
C ILE A 128 9.56 -24.39 8.56
N ASN A 129 10.69 -23.71 8.41
CA ASN A 129 11.77 -24.13 7.53
C ASN A 129 12.67 -25.23 8.14
N GLY A 130 12.31 -25.77 9.31
CA GLY A 130 13.05 -26.85 9.97
C GLY A 130 14.36 -26.38 10.63
N GLY A 131 14.48 -25.09 10.91
CA GLY A 131 15.60 -24.48 11.61
C GLY A 131 15.52 -24.62 13.14
N VAL A 132 16.38 -23.92 13.82
CA VAL A 132 16.39 -23.86 15.30
C VAL A 132 15.25 -22.99 15.79
N ALA A 133 14.54 -23.43 16.82
CA ALA A 133 13.50 -22.64 17.44
C ALA A 133 14.10 -21.38 18.10
N VAL A 134 13.75 -20.22 17.57
CA VAL A 134 14.18 -18.91 18.07
C VAL A 134 12.99 -18.24 18.73
N VAL A 135 13.20 -17.74 19.96
CA VAL A 135 12.16 -17.00 20.70
C VAL A 135 11.84 -15.71 19.95
N ALA A 136 10.55 -15.43 19.77
CA ALA A 136 10.11 -14.18 19.17
C ALA A 136 10.21 -13.04 20.19
N GLU A 137 10.60 -11.87 19.71
CA GLU A 137 10.56 -10.61 20.44
C GLU A 137 9.44 -9.76 19.81
N LEU A 138 8.47 -9.40 20.61
CA LEU A 138 7.30 -8.62 20.19
C LEU A 138 7.10 -7.45 21.15
N ASP A 139 6.85 -6.28 20.59
CA ASP A 139 6.52 -5.06 21.31
C ASP A 139 5.10 -4.59 21.01
N ASN A 140 4.60 -3.61 21.75
CA ASN A 140 3.34 -2.97 21.43
C ASN A 140 3.49 -2.13 20.16
N VAL A 141 2.44 -2.09 19.34
CA VAL A 141 2.45 -1.25 18.14
C VAL A 141 2.50 0.23 18.50
N GLU A 142 3.41 0.95 17.88
CA GLU A 142 3.68 2.37 18.05
C GLU A 142 3.53 3.14 16.72
N PRO A 143 3.47 4.48 16.75
CA PRO A 143 3.41 5.27 15.53
C PRO A 143 4.62 5.07 14.63
N GLU A 144 4.35 4.92 13.34
CA GLU A 144 5.36 4.89 12.27
C GLU A 144 5.74 6.31 11.87
N TYR A 145 7.00 6.54 11.53
CA TYR A 145 7.52 7.82 11.08
C TYR A 145 8.10 7.73 9.68
N VAL A 146 7.84 8.75 8.86
CA VAL A 146 8.40 8.87 7.52
C VAL A 146 9.10 10.19 7.30
N GLN A 147 10.24 10.13 6.62
CA GLN A 147 10.94 11.28 6.04
C GLN A 147 10.99 11.08 4.52
N SER A 148 10.42 11.99 3.78
CA SER A 148 10.37 11.91 2.32
C SER A 148 11.06 13.11 1.68
N ARG A 149 11.78 12.86 0.60
CA ARG A 149 12.39 13.84 -0.27
C ARG A 149 11.91 13.61 -1.68
N GLU A 150 11.59 14.68 -2.38
CA GLU A 150 11.06 14.61 -3.72
C GLU A 150 11.72 15.68 -4.59
N VAL A 151 12.01 15.32 -5.84
CA VAL A 151 12.39 16.26 -6.89
C VAL A 151 11.51 15.98 -8.11
N GLY A 152 10.93 17.01 -8.67
CA GLY A 152 10.09 16.90 -9.84
C GLY A 152 10.39 17.97 -10.88
N TYR A 153 10.18 17.62 -12.12
CA TYR A 153 10.22 18.53 -13.27
C TYR A 153 8.88 18.47 -13.98
N ARG A 154 8.36 19.65 -14.33
CA ARG A 154 7.14 19.77 -15.12
C ARG A 154 7.35 20.72 -16.28
N TYR A 155 6.98 20.25 -17.46
CA TYR A 155 6.76 21.06 -18.65
C TYR A 155 5.28 20.98 -19.04
N ASN A 156 4.65 22.11 -19.29
CA ASN A 156 3.25 22.19 -19.69
C ASN A 156 3.06 23.16 -20.86
N GLY A 157 3.30 22.65 -22.06
CA GLY A 157 3.09 23.38 -23.30
C GLY A 157 1.70 23.14 -23.91
N LYS A 158 1.41 23.82 -25.03
CA LYS A 158 0.09 23.73 -25.68
C LYS A 158 -0.23 22.33 -26.23
N ARG A 159 0.78 21.57 -26.65
CA ARG A 159 0.62 20.26 -27.30
C ARG A 159 1.38 19.14 -26.57
N LEU A 160 2.19 19.46 -25.60
CA LEU A 160 3.02 18.51 -24.87
C LEU A 160 3.03 18.88 -23.41
N SER A 161 2.72 17.92 -22.54
CA SER A 161 2.93 17.98 -21.10
C SER A 161 3.86 16.86 -20.70
N ILE A 162 4.86 17.16 -19.87
CA ILE A 162 5.78 16.19 -19.28
C ILE A 162 5.80 16.43 -17.79
N ASP A 163 5.65 15.37 -17.00
CA ASP A 163 5.84 15.39 -15.56
C ASP A 163 6.79 14.26 -15.19
N ILE A 164 7.89 14.59 -14.53
CA ILE A 164 8.86 13.62 -14.02
C ILE A 164 8.98 13.86 -12.53
N ASN A 165 8.87 12.82 -11.74
CA ASN A 165 8.98 12.88 -10.31
C ASN A 165 9.83 11.74 -9.77
N ALA A 166 10.83 12.05 -8.94
CA ALA A 166 11.61 11.08 -8.20
C ALA A 166 11.46 11.34 -6.71
N ASN A 167 11.25 10.29 -5.95
CA ASN A 167 11.07 10.36 -4.51
C ASN A 167 11.90 9.30 -3.78
N TRP A 168 12.29 9.64 -2.54
CA TRP A 168 13.01 8.77 -1.62
C TRP A 168 12.41 8.95 -0.24
N SER A 169 11.99 7.86 0.36
CA SER A 169 11.40 7.87 1.70
C SER A 169 12.15 6.90 2.61
N LYS A 170 12.23 7.29 3.87
CA LYS A 170 12.82 6.53 4.95
C LYS A 170 11.77 6.39 6.03
N TYR A 171 11.50 5.16 6.44
CA TYR A 171 10.55 4.81 7.49
C TYR A 171 11.30 4.32 8.72
N GLN A 172 10.84 4.72 9.87
CA GLN A 172 11.27 4.24 11.19
C GLN A 172 10.05 3.75 11.94
N ASN A 173 10.18 2.74 12.76
CA ASN A 173 9.06 2.05 13.40
C ASN A 173 8.02 1.62 12.36
N PHE A 174 8.46 1.04 11.24
CA PHE A 174 7.55 0.63 10.18
C PHE A 174 6.58 -0.43 10.71
N ILE A 175 5.27 -0.20 10.56
CA ILE A 175 4.24 -1.13 11.02
C ILE A 175 4.13 -2.28 10.02
N ALA A 176 4.30 -3.50 10.50
CA ALA A 176 4.20 -4.72 9.72
C ALA A 176 3.69 -5.87 10.60
N SER A 177 3.11 -6.90 10.00
CA SER A 177 2.74 -8.10 10.75
C SER A 177 3.93 -9.02 10.92
N LYS A 178 4.16 -9.50 12.14
CA LYS A 178 5.19 -10.49 12.47
C LYS A 178 4.55 -11.85 12.71
N ASN A 179 5.00 -12.85 11.95
CA ASN A 179 4.49 -14.20 12.07
C ASN A 179 5.20 -14.97 13.19
N VAL A 180 4.43 -15.49 14.14
CA VAL A 180 4.93 -16.24 15.27
C VAL A 180 4.14 -17.53 15.49
N ILE A 181 4.78 -18.53 16.10
CA ILE A 181 4.16 -19.80 16.52
C ILE A 181 4.00 -19.77 18.03
N VAL A 182 2.77 -19.90 18.49
CA VAL A 182 2.41 -19.92 19.92
C VAL A 182 2.11 -21.34 20.36
N PRO A 183 2.91 -21.92 21.25
CA PRO A 183 2.64 -23.23 21.82
C PRO A 183 1.49 -23.17 22.84
N PHE A 184 0.61 -24.19 22.83
CA PHE A 184 -0.54 -24.21 23.74
C PHE A 184 -0.15 -24.46 25.19
N TYR A 185 1.02 -25.04 25.41
CA TYR A 185 1.60 -25.30 26.74
C TYR A 185 3.12 -25.27 26.73
N GLY A 186 3.69 -25.21 27.92
CA GLY A 186 5.15 -25.10 28.10
C GLY A 186 5.65 -23.66 28.00
N SER A 187 6.93 -23.48 28.21
CA SER A 187 7.61 -22.19 28.15
C SER A 187 8.71 -22.19 27.10
N VAL A 188 8.73 -21.18 26.24
CA VAL A 188 9.78 -20.98 25.23
C VAL A 188 11.12 -20.66 25.91
N ALA A 189 11.10 -19.93 27.02
CA ALA A 189 12.30 -19.49 27.72
C ALA A 189 13.15 -20.66 28.29
N ASN A 190 12.51 -21.75 28.67
CA ASN A 190 13.23 -22.95 29.20
C ASN A 190 13.17 -24.15 28.21
N GLY A 191 12.64 -23.96 27.05
CA GLY A 191 12.54 -24.97 25.98
C GLY A 191 11.44 -26.03 26.17
N SER A 192 10.65 -26.01 27.26
CA SER A 192 9.62 -27.00 27.51
C SER A 192 8.44 -26.91 26.51
N ALA A 193 8.25 -25.78 25.86
CA ALA A 193 7.27 -25.57 24.79
C ALA A 193 7.53 -26.43 23.55
N MET A 194 8.75 -26.94 23.34
CA MET A 194 9.04 -27.84 22.22
C MET A 194 8.22 -29.13 22.25
N ALA A 195 7.70 -29.54 23.41
CA ALA A 195 6.77 -30.66 23.50
C ALA A 195 5.43 -30.38 22.79
N ALA A 196 4.93 -29.15 22.91
CA ALA A 196 3.73 -28.71 22.18
C ALA A 196 3.99 -28.63 20.69
N VAL A 197 5.15 -28.07 20.27
CA VAL A 197 5.57 -28.02 18.87
C VAL A 197 5.64 -29.43 18.26
N ALA A 198 6.27 -30.38 18.95
CA ALA A 198 6.38 -31.77 18.51
C ALA A 198 5.02 -32.48 18.41
N ALA A 199 4.05 -32.11 19.26
CA ALA A 199 2.68 -32.61 19.24
C ALA A 199 1.78 -31.90 18.19
N ASN A 200 2.27 -30.88 17.52
CA ASN A 200 1.51 -29.95 16.68
C ASN A 200 0.39 -29.21 17.46
N ASP A 201 0.60 -29.02 18.75
CA ASP A 201 -0.30 -28.27 19.66
C ASP A 201 0.15 -26.80 19.68
N VAL A 202 0.02 -26.14 18.54
CA VAL A 202 0.46 -24.76 18.30
C VAL A 202 -0.55 -24.02 17.44
N ALA A 203 -0.51 -22.69 17.49
CA ALA A 203 -1.22 -21.84 16.52
C ALA A 203 -0.27 -20.81 15.94
N ILE A 204 -0.47 -20.47 14.66
CA ILE A 204 0.24 -19.39 13.99
C ILE A 204 -0.51 -18.09 14.25
N TYR A 205 0.23 -17.07 14.65
CA TYR A 205 -0.28 -15.73 14.85
C TYR A 205 0.44 -14.76 13.92
N ALA A 206 -0.30 -13.87 13.29
CA ALA A 206 0.21 -12.67 12.63
C ALA A 206 -0.08 -11.48 13.57
N VAL A 207 0.97 -10.97 14.20
CA VAL A 207 0.88 -9.91 15.20
C VAL A 207 1.35 -8.61 14.59
N ASP A 208 0.49 -7.59 14.61
CA ASP A 208 0.88 -6.26 14.17
C ASP A 208 1.92 -5.67 15.14
N ASN A 209 3.06 -5.28 14.61
CA ASN A 209 4.23 -4.87 15.37
C ASN A 209 5.03 -3.80 14.58
N ASN A 210 6.00 -3.18 15.19
CA ASN A 210 6.94 -2.31 14.50
C ASN A 210 8.25 -3.04 14.20
N THR A 211 8.87 -2.73 13.07
CA THR A 211 10.24 -3.21 12.80
C THR A 211 11.23 -2.25 13.44
N ASP A 212 12.30 -2.79 14.03
CA ASP A 212 13.40 -1.99 14.57
C ASP A 212 14.29 -1.41 13.45
N GLU A 213 14.23 -2.05 12.27
CA GLU A 213 15.06 -1.68 11.15
C GLU A 213 14.42 -0.57 10.32
N GLU A 214 15.29 0.16 9.65
CA GLU A 214 14.90 1.22 8.73
C GLU A 214 14.46 0.64 7.40
N VAL A 215 13.21 0.90 7.02
CA VAL A 215 12.68 0.60 5.69
C VAL A 215 12.85 1.82 4.78
N ARG A 216 13.32 1.60 3.55
CA ARG A 216 13.49 2.66 2.55
C ARG A 216 12.67 2.36 1.31
N THR A 217 12.10 3.41 0.75
CA THR A 217 11.44 3.32 -0.55
C THR A 217 12.02 4.35 -1.50
N MET A 218 12.03 4.00 -2.79
CA MET A 218 12.31 4.94 -3.86
C MET A 218 11.30 4.78 -4.99
N GLY A 219 10.98 5.90 -5.63
CA GLY A 219 10.06 5.94 -6.74
C GLY A 219 10.52 6.88 -7.84
N LEU A 220 10.17 6.53 -9.07
CA LEU A 220 10.31 7.36 -10.25
C LEU A 220 9.03 7.27 -11.06
N ASP A 221 8.35 8.40 -11.25
CA ASP A 221 7.18 8.52 -12.09
C ASP A 221 7.47 9.42 -13.29
N ILE A 222 7.09 8.97 -14.48
CA ILE A 222 7.19 9.74 -15.73
C ILE A 222 5.81 9.73 -16.39
N GLY A 223 5.28 10.91 -16.64
CA GLY A 223 4.05 11.14 -17.41
C GLY A 223 4.32 12.01 -18.63
N ILE A 224 3.81 11.59 -19.76
CA ILE A 224 3.85 12.35 -21.02
C ILE A 224 2.44 12.33 -21.61
N ASP A 225 1.89 13.51 -21.84
CA ASP A 225 0.65 13.69 -22.60
C ASP A 225 0.93 14.60 -23.80
N ALA A 226 0.56 14.16 -25.00
CA ALA A 226 0.83 14.89 -26.23
C ALA A 226 -0.36 14.89 -27.18
N LYS A 227 -0.62 16.05 -27.81
CA LYS A 227 -1.50 16.14 -28.96
C LYS A 227 -0.72 15.95 -30.26
N ILE A 228 -1.01 14.83 -30.93
CA ILE A 228 -0.38 14.46 -32.20
C ILE A 228 -1.32 14.85 -33.35
N PHE A 229 -0.83 15.55 -34.37
CA PHE A 229 -1.61 16.01 -35.52
C PHE A 229 -2.94 16.70 -35.12
N GLU A 230 -2.97 17.41 -33.97
CA GLU A 230 -4.10 18.17 -33.43
C GLU A 230 -5.34 17.33 -33.04
N LYS A 231 -5.47 16.13 -33.55
CA LYS A 231 -6.63 15.25 -33.38
C LYS A 231 -6.40 14.07 -32.47
N PHE A 232 -5.16 13.66 -32.26
CA PHE A 232 -4.84 12.48 -31.47
C PHE A 232 -4.25 12.86 -30.13
N ASP A 233 -4.82 12.32 -29.08
CA ASP A 233 -4.30 12.41 -27.72
C ASP A 233 -3.45 11.16 -27.42
N PHE A 234 -2.15 11.36 -27.26
CA PHE A 234 -1.22 10.32 -26.86
C PHE A 234 -0.87 10.49 -25.38
N GLY A 235 -0.90 9.40 -24.64
CA GLY A 235 -0.48 9.34 -23.23
C GLY A 235 0.51 8.21 -23.00
N ALA A 236 1.59 8.51 -22.27
CA ALA A 236 2.54 7.51 -21.78
C ALA A 236 2.78 7.75 -20.30
N LYS A 237 2.68 6.69 -19.49
CA LYS A 237 2.97 6.72 -18.06
C LYS A 237 3.91 5.57 -17.73
N PHE A 238 4.91 5.86 -16.93
CA PHE A 238 5.86 4.89 -16.40
C PHE A 238 6.03 5.14 -14.92
N ALA A 239 6.05 4.08 -14.12
CA ALA A 239 6.37 4.15 -12.72
C ALA A 239 7.33 3.01 -12.34
N TYR A 240 8.34 3.39 -11.58
CA TYR A 240 9.26 2.49 -10.89
C TYR A 240 9.12 2.70 -9.40
N ASN A 241 8.94 1.62 -8.65
CA ASN A 241 8.83 1.67 -7.20
C ASN A 241 9.66 0.53 -6.61
N GLU A 242 10.46 0.82 -5.61
CA GLU A 242 11.25 -0.16 -4.91
C GLU A 242 11.19 0.09 -3.41
N MET A 243 11.00 -0.99 -2.65
CA MET A 243 11.20 -1.00 -1.20
C MET A 243 12.44 -1.82 -0.91
N ASP A 244 13.40 -1.22 -0.22
CA ASP A 244 14.55 -1.91 0.34
C ASP A 244 14.19 -2.36 1.76
N ARG A 245 14.06 -3.67 1.91
CA ARG A 245 13.80 -4.37 3.17
C ARG A 245 14.90 -5.38 3.50
N SER A 246 16.07 -5.22 2.91
CA SER A 246 17.16 -6.19 3.03
C SER A 246 17.65 -6.39 4.49
N ASN A 247 17.41 -5.43 5.36
CA ASN A 247 17.74 -5.48 6.77
C ASN A 247 16.56 -5.87 7.67
N VAL A 248 15.33 -5.96 7.13
CA VAL A 248 14.15 -6.31 7.92
C VAL A 248 14.14 -7.82 8.17
N ASP A 249 13.82 -8.21 9.41
CA ASP A 249 13.68 -9.62 9.80
C ASP A 249 12.66 -10.31 8.83
N PRO A 250 13.02 -11.45 8.20
CA PRO A 250 12.15 -12.16 7.27
C PRO A 250 10.77 -12.56 7.83
N ASN A 251 10.63 -12.60 9.17
CA ASN A 251 9.35 -12.87 9.82
C ASN A 251 8.32 -11.72 9.71
N TYR A 252 8.74 -10.54 9.19
CA TYR A 252 7.83 -9.44 8.94
C TYR A 252 7.26 -9.48 7.52
N GLU A 253 5.95 -9.40 7.42
CA GLU A 253 5.23 -9.14 6.17
C GLU A 253 5.02 -7.62 6.01
N THR A 254 5.65 -7.04 5.01
CA THR A 254 5.59 -5.58 4.81
C THR A 254 4.37 -5.15 4.02
N SER A 255 3.66 -6.08 3.38
CA SER A 255 2.46 -5.87 2.56
C SER A 255 2.62 -4.74 1.52
N PHE A 256 3.83 -4.59 0.96
CA PHE A 256 4.13 -3.52 -0.01
C PHE A 256 3.32 -3.67 -1.30
N ASN A 257 3.02 -4.89 -1.73
CA ASN A 257 2.06 -5.29 -2.78
C ASN A 257 2.10 -4.41 -4.04
N THR A 258 3.28 -3.93 -4.41
CA THR A 258 3.46 -2.99 -5.50
C THR A 258 4.45 -3.53 -6.52
N PRO A 259 4.07 -3.63 -7.82
CA PRO A 259 5.01 -4.02 -8.85
C PRO A 259 6.13 -2.99 -8.97
N LYS A 260 7.37 -3.49 -9.11
CA LYS A 260 8.57 -2.65 -9.26
C LYS A 260 8.50 -1.77 -10.50
N VAL A 261 7.95 -2.29 -11.58
CA VAL A 261 7.77 -1.57 -12.85
C VAL A 261 6.33 -1.67 -13.30
N ARG A 262 5.73 -0.55 -13.62
CA ARG A 262 4.42 -0.48 -14.28
C ARG A 262 4.42 0.61 -15.34
N GLY A 263 3.65 0.40 -16.38
CA GLY A 263 3.55 1.36 -17.47
C GLY A 263 2.17 1.35 -18.11
N ARG A 264 1.84 2.45 -18.77
CA ARG A 264 0.63 2.55 -19.59
C ARG A 264 0.91 3.43 -20.79
N LEU A 265 0.49 2.95 -21.96
CA LEU A 265 0.42 3.72 -23.19
C LEU A 265 -1.06 3.87 -23.56
N SER A 266 -1.41 5.01 -24.13
CA SER A 266 -2.75 5.26 -24.65
C SER A 266 -2.70 6.13 -25.90
N LEU A 267 -3.60 5.86 -26.82
CA LEU A 267 -3.84 6.68 -27.99
C LEU A 267 -5.35 6.80 -28.19
N GLY A 268 -5.82 8.00 -28.38
CA GLY A 268 -7.24 8.27 -28.59
C GLY A 268 -7.48 9.48 -29.46
N SER A 269 -8.71 9.60 -29.93
CA SER A 269 -9.24 10.79 -30.58
C SER A 269 -10.72 10.87 -30.28
N THR A 270 -11.20 12.06 -30.00
CA THR A 270 -12.65 12.30 -29.87
C THR A 270 -13.33 12.49 -31.20
N GLU A 271 -12.56 12.81 -32.25
CA GLU A 271 -13.08 13.20 -33.57
C GLU A 271 -12.14 12.71 -34.69
N ILE A 272 -12.22 11.40 -35.06
CA ILE A 272 -11.56 10.90 -36.27
C ILE A 272 -12.32 11.39 -37.52
N GLY A 273 -13.62 11.49 -37.44
CA GLY A 273 -14.59 12.05 -38.38
C GLY A 273 -15.57 12.91 -37.59
N ASP A 274 -16.66 13.32 -38.22
CA ASP A 274 -17.57 14.28 -37.61
C ASP A 274 -18.22 13.79 -36.30
N ASN A 275 -18.33 12.47 -36.08
CA ASN A 275 -19.05 11.91 -34.94
C ASN A 275 -18.42 10.64 -34.37
N ILE A 276 -17.16 10.34 -34.69
CA ILE A 276 -16.52 9.10 -34.29
C ILE A 276 -15.29 9.38 -33.44
N GLY A 277 -15.22 8.80 -32.26
CA GLY A 277 -14.04 8.79 -31.42
C GLY A 277 -13.56 7.38 -31.11
N PHE A 278 -12.30 7.24 -30.72
CA PHE A 278 -11.75 5.97 -30.23
C PHE A 278 -10.77 6.20 -29.09
N ASN A 279 -10.51 5.15 -28.35
CA ASN A 279 -9.41 5.07 -27.40
C ASN A 279 -8.88 3.65 -27.36
N ILE A 280 -7.55 3.49 -27.45
CA ILE A 280 -6.83 2.25 -27.20
C ILE A 280 -5.82 2.48 -26.11
N SER A 281 -5.59 1.50 -25.25
CA SER A 281 -4.54 1.56 -24.24
C SER A 281 -3.98 0.20 -23.95
N ALA A 282 -2.68 0.18 -23.62
CA ALA A 282 -1.96 -0.98 -23.12
C ALA A 282 -1.38 -0.63 -21.75
N SER A 283 -1.61 -1.48 -20.76
CA SER A 283 -1.04 -1.37 -19.42
C SER A 283 -0.19 -2.60 -19.13
N TYR A 284 0.93 -2.39 -18.46
CA TYR A 284 1.88 -3.44 -18.08
C TYR A 284 2.26 -3.30 -16.62
N HIS A 285 2.46 -4.42 -15.95
CA HIS A 285 3.23 -4.51 -14.71
C HIS A 285 4.12 -5.76 -14.74
N ASN A 286 5.29 -5.69 -14.11
CA ASN A 286 6.11 -6.87 -13.90
C ASN A 286 5.54 -7.76 -12.78
N ALA A 287 6.04 -8.99 -12.69
CA ALA A 287 5.71 -9.87 -11.57
C ALA A 287 6.17 -9.27 -10.25
N PHE A 288 5.38 -9.47 -9.20
CA PHE A 288 5.67 -8.98 -7.85
C PHE A 288 5.11 -9.93 -6.79
N LEU A 289 5.73 -9.89 -5.61
CA LEU A 289 5.22 -10.58 -4.43
C LEU A 289 4.01 -9.83 -3.87
N TYR A 290 2.95 -10.55 -3.64
CA TYR A 290 1.77 -10.10 -2.90
C TYR A 290 1.78 -10.79 -1.53
N GLU A 291 1.70 -10.03 -0.47
CA GLU A 291 1.72 -10.48 0.92
C GLU A 291 0.43 -10.03 1.61
N SER A 292 -0.29 -10.94 2.22
CA SER A 292 -1.43 -10.62 3.08
C SER A 292 -1.73 -11.78 4.01
N ALA A 293 -2.38 -11.51 5.14
CA ALA A 293 -2.80 -12.52 6.10
C ALA A 293 -3.68 -13.65 5.52
N PHE A 294 -4.26 -13.49 4.32
CA PHE A 294 -5.12 -14.47 3.67
C PHE A 294 -4.41 -15.28 2.60
N ALA A 295 -3.43 -14.69 1.92
CA ALA A 295 -2.80 -15.33 0.78
C ALA A 295 -1.51 -14.60 0.40
N ASP A 296 -0.41 -15.34 0.30
CA ASP A 296 0.86 -14.89 -0.23
C ASP A 296 1.14 -15.57 -1.55
N GLY A 297 1.74 -14.84 -2.47
CA GLY A 297 2.09 -15.44 -3.75
C GLY A 297 2.61 -14.43 -4.76
N ILE A 298 3.14 -14.95 -5.84
CA ILE A 298 3.61 -14.13 -6.95
C ILE A 298 2.43 -13.80 -7.87
N ILE A 299 2.14 -12.52 -8.03
CA ILE A 299 1.31 -12.04 -9.13
C ILE A 299 2.18 -11.98 -10.39
N PRO A 300 1.85 -12.75 -11.45
CA PRO A 300 2.64 -12.77 -12.68
C PRO A 300 2.66 -11.41 -13.39
N ALA A 301 3.71 -11.17 -14.18
CA ALA A 301 3.72 -10.03 -15.08
C ALA A 301 2.56 -10.12 -16.07
N ASN A 302 1.92 -8.99 -16.35
CA ASN A 302 0.76 -8.99 -17.23
C ASN A 302 0.68 -7.75 -18.12
N TRP A 303 0.11 -7.96 -19.33
CA TRP A 303 -0.32 -6.91 -20.24
C TRP A 303 -1.83 -6.90 -20.35
N ILE A 304 -2.44 -5.73 -20.20
CA ILE A 304 -3.88 -5.53 -20.34
C ILE A 304 -4.12 -4.53 -21.47
N PHE A 305 -4.78 -4.99 -22.52
CA PHE A 305 -5.15 -4.16 -23.66
C PHE A 305 -6.62 -3.78 -23.60
N ASN A 306 -6.92 -2.49 -23.74
CA ASN A 306 -8.29 -2.00 -23.76
C ASN A 306 -8.52 -1.22 -25.04
N ALA A 307 -9.72 -1.33 -25.59
CA ALA A 307 -10.14 -0.55 -26.75
C ALA A 307 -11.59 -0.09 -26.60
N SER A 308 -11.90 1.07 -27.14
CA SER A 308 -13.29 1.55 -27.22
C SER A 308 -13.49 2.48 -28.41
N MET A 309 -14.70 2.48 -28.95
CA MET A 309 -15.17 3.43 -29.95
C MET A 309 -16.41 4.15 -29.44
N SER A 310 -16.53 5.41 -29.79
CA SER A 310 -17.70 6.23 -29.46
C SER A 310 -18.30 6.82 -30.73
N PHE A 311 -19.62 6.89 -30.76
CA PHE A 311 -20.41 7.42 -31.87
C PHE A 311 -21.36 8.46 -31.30
N ASP A 312 -21.23 9.71 -31.74
CA ASP A 312 -22.17 10.76 -31.42
C ASP A 312 -23.41 10.63 -32.33
N VAL A 313 -24.58 10.68 -31.73
CA VAL A 313 -25.87 10.60 -32.41
C VAL A 313 -26.63 11.91 -32.12
N PRO A 314 -26.36 12.97 -32.91
CA PRO A 314 -26.89 14.31 -32.63
C PRO A 314 -28.41 14.35 -32.57
N GLU A 315 -29.08 13.54 -33.40
CA GLU A 315 -30.56 13.47 -33.48
C GLU A 315 -31.18 12.97 -32.17
N LEU A 316 -30.44 12.20 -31.39
CA LEU A 316 -30.87 11.67 -30.09
C LEU A 316 -30.24 12.43 -28.91
N TYR A 317 -29.53 13.53 -29.16
CA TYR A 317 -28.74 14.23 -28.15
C TYR A 317 -27.92 13.25 -27.31
N GLY A 318 -27.32 12.24 -27.95
CA GLY A 318 -26.71 11.12 -27.26
C GLY A 318 -25.40 10.66 -27.85
N ARG A 319 -24.71 9.85 -27.08
CA ARG A 319 -23.47 9.17 -27.46
C ARG A 319 -23.57 7.69 -27.15
N ILE A 320 -23.22 6.84 -28.09
CA ILE A 320 -23.07 5.41 -27.93
C ILE A 320 -21.57 5.13 -27.80
N LYS A 321 -21.17 4.37 -26.79
CA LYS A 321 -19.79 3.88 -26.64
C LYS A 321 -19.79 2.37 -26.53
N VAL A 322 -19.00 1.71 -27.37
CA VAL A 322 -18.74 0.28 -27.30
C VAL A 322 -17.28 0.07 -26.93
N GLY A 323 -16.98 -0.94 -26.14
CA GLY A 323 -15.59 -1.17 -25.75
C GLY A 323 -15.37 -2.53 -25.13
N ALA A 324 -14.08 -2.84 -24.99
CA ALA A 324 -13.59 -4.02 -24.32
C ALA A 324 -12.47 -3.64 -23.35
N VAL A 325 -12.49 -4.26 -22.17
CA VAL A 325 -11.40 -4.29 -21.20
C VAL A 325 -10.78 -5.68 -21.27
N ASN A 326 -9.47 -5.75 -21.24
CA ASN A 326 -8.69 -6.97 -21.47
C ASN A 326 -9.06 -7.64 -22.80
N LEU A 327 -8.88 -6.91 -23.88
CA LEU A 327 -9.30 -7.29 -25.24
C LEU A 327 -8.60 -8.58 -25.74
N THR A 328 -7.39 -8.89 -25.27
CA THR A 328 -6.64 -10.11 -25.64
C THR A 328 -7.25 -11.37 -25.06
N GLY A 329 -7.98 -11.25 -23.96
CA GLY A 329 -8.70 -12.36 -23.34
C GLY A 329 -7.87 -13.23 -22.40
N ASP A 330 -6.60 -12.94 -22.21
CA ASP A 330 -5.76 -13.67 -21.24
C ASP A 330 -6.26 -13.38 -19.82
N ASP A 331 -6.70 -14.42 -19.14
CA ASP A 331 -7.18 -14.32 -17.76
C ASP A 331 -6.01 -14.00 -16.82
N TYR A 332 -6.23 -13.08 -15.88
CA TYR A 332 -5.22 -12.70 -14.90
C TYR A 332 -5.80 -12.60 -13.48
N ALA A 333 -4.95 -12.84 -12.48
CA ALA A 333 -5.28 -12.63 -11.09
C ALA A 333 -4.77 -11.25 -10.61
N SER A 334 -5.56 -10.58 -9.79
CA SER A 334 -5.15 -9.35 -9.09
C SER A 334 -4.71 -9.62 -7.65
N ILE A 335 -5.13 -10.77 -7.10
CA ILE A 335 -4.79 -11.28 -5.76
C ILE A 335 -4.53 -12.78 -5.93
N PRO A 336 -3.53 -13.38 -5.26
CA PRO A 336 -3.29 -14.82 -5.31
C PRO A 336 -4.53 -15.61 -4.88
N TYR A 337 -4.76 -16.73 -5.52
CA TYR A 337 -5.84 -17.70 -5.22
C TYR A 337 -7.27 -17.14 -5.30
N THR A 338 -7.47 -15.98 -5.92
CA THR A 338 -8.82 -15.44 -6.20
C THR A 338 -9.27 -15.78 -7.61
N GLY A 339 -10.54 -15.47 -7.93
CA GLY A 339 -11.08 -15.63 -9.28
C GLY A 339 -10.30 -14.83 -10.32
N LEU A 340 -10.12 -15.40 -11.49
CA LEU A 340 -9.44 -14.76 -12.60
C LEU A 340 -10.32 -13.69 -13.26
N ILE A 341 -9.69 -12.66 -13.75
CA ILE A 341 -10.35 -11.56 -14.48
C ILE A 341 -10.09 -11.76 -15.97
N GLY A 342 -11.13 -12.07 -16.72
CA GLY A 342 -11.10 -12.21 -18.17
C GLY A 342 -11.50 -10.95 -18.92
N SER A 343 -11.82 -11.10 -20.20
CA SER A 343 -12.33 -10.01 -21.05
C SER A 343 -13.71 -9.54 -20.61
N GLN A 344 -13.91 -8.23 -20.64
CA GLN A 344 -15.21 -7.60 -20.40
C GLN A 344 -15.57 -6.72 -21.59
N TYR A 345 -16.78 -6.91 -22.11
CA TYR A 345 -17.32 -6.09 -23.19
C TYR A 345 -18.49 -5.25 -22.67
N TYR A 346 -18.59 -4.01 -23.15
CA TYR A 346 -19.64 -3.12 -22.70
C TYR A 346 -20.19 -2.25 -23.83
N ILE A 347 -21.46 -1.90 -23.70
CA ILE A 347 -22.12 -0.85 -24.47
C ILE A 347 -22.66 0.18 -23.47
N LYS A 348 -22.34 1.44 -23.71
CA LYS A 348 -22.82 2.58 -22.90
C LYS A 348 -23.57 3.55 -23.80
N PHE A 349 -24.73 3.97 -23.34
CA PHE A 349 -25.48 5.06 -23.93
C PHE A 349 -25.50 6.25 -22.97
N THR A 350 -25.17 7.44 -23.47
CA THR A 350 -25.15 8.68 -22.69
C THR A 350 -26.04 9.69 -23.39
N LEU A 351 -27.03 10.25 -22.69
CA LEU A 351 -27.84 11.36 -23.13
C LEU A 351 -27.25 12.65 -22.59
N ASN A 352 -27.10 13.64 -23.46
CA ASN A 352 -26.69 15.00 -23.11
C ASN A 352 -27.85 15.93 -23.51
N PRO A 353 -28.83 16.11 -22.62
CA PRO A 353 -30.02 16.94 -22.91
C PRO A 353 -29.66 18.42 -23.02
#